data_36d7ba84573c28a6a06641b61feca7c3
#
_entry.id   36d7ba84573c28a6a06641b61feca7c3
#
_cell.length_a   1.000
_cell.length_b   1.000
_cell.length_c   1.000
_cell.angle_alpha   90.00
_cell.angle_beta   90.00
_cell.angle_gamma   90.00
#
_symmetry.space_group_name_H-M   'P 1'
#
loop_
_entity.id
_entity.type
_entity.pdbx_description
1 polymer ?
#
loop_
_entity_poly.entity_id
_entity_poly.type
_entity_poly.pdbx_seq_one_letter_code
_entity_poly.pdbx_strand_id
1 'polypeptide(L)'
;MKKNVFFLLMCTFALIGMTQAQNRGEIQLKTTELSNVMISQDRIPSVGSWFSYVGDYSSPQIIGIGMPFHWGYMLPAELMHEYKDCTITEFGFLDAGEEQFATTYIFSIYIGGDIAPDSLVYSQEFEILGTVGDVATFRLDTPVEIDGTQNIWLTFYNDGSIQYPAPAVADVGNPNSRWLGIDGYGWMDVASVSSEVYSWLAWVYVDGYDWIGESAESISVYPNPTTDNVNIVAMGLNHVTVMNTLGQVVYDSNANGNMTTLDMSPYQAGVYMVRVTTENGESVKLVSKQ
;
A
#
# COMPACT_ATOMS: atom_id res chain seq x y z
N MET A 1 1.71 24.07 -52.22
CA MET A 1 0.73 23.03 -51.80
C MET A 1 1.21 22.06 -50.75
N LYS A 2 2.35 22.24 -50.08
CA LYS A 2 2.86 21.27 -49.03
C LYS A 2 2.68 21.73 -47.57
N LYS A 3 2.23 22.96 -47.32
CA LYS A 3 2.05 23.48 -45.94
C LYS A 3 0.69 23.19 -45.33
N ASN A 4 -0.34 22.94 -46.09
CA ASN A 4 -1.71 22.73 -45.57
C ASN A 4 -1.99 21.28 -45.16
N VAL A 5 -1.20 20.32 -45.65
CA VAL A 5 -1.36 18.89 -45.25
C VAL A 5 -0.82 18.62 -43.86
N PHE A 6 0.24 19.35 -43.44
CA PHE A 6 0.83 19.17 -42.12
C PHE A 6 -0.06 19.74 -40.97
N PHE A 7 -0.81 20.82 -41.28
CA PHE A 7 -1.74 21.40 -40.30
C PHE A 7 -3.01 20.55 -40.11
N LEU A 8 -3.45 19.88 -41.17
CA LEU A 8 -4.61 18.99 -41.11
C LEU A 8 -4.29 17.70 -40.35
N LEU A 9 -3.04 17.22 -40.45
CA LEU A 9 -2.60 16.01 -39.72
C LEU A 9 -2.45 16.29 -38.20
N MET A 10 -1.98 17.47 -37.81
CA MET A 10 -1.92 17.88 -36.39
C MET A 10 -3.30 18.05 -35.75
N CYS A 11 -4.26 18.60 -36.52
CA CYS A 11 -5.65 18.74 -36.05
C CYS A 11 -6.35 17.38 -35.88
N THR A 12 -6.07 16.40 -36.75
CA THR A 12 -6.63 15.05 -36.61
C THR A 12 -6.04 14.27 -35.41
N PHE A 13 -4.76 14.44 -35.12
CA PHE A 13 -4.17 13.84 -33.90
C PHE A 13 -4.69 14.51 -32.62
N ALA A 14 -4.89 15.82 -32.60
CA ALA A 14 -5.49 16.54 -31.49
C ALA A 14 -6.97 16.15 -31.28
N LEU A 15 -7.72 15.92 -32.34
CA LEU A 15 -9.12 15.49 -32.29
C LEU A 15 -9.24 14.02 -31.86
N ILE A 16 -8.31 13.14 -32.27
CA ILE A 16 -8.29 11.74 -31.82
C ILE A 16 -7.90 11.67 -30.32
N GLY A 17 -6.97 12.50 -29.89
CA GLY A 17 -6.62 12.61 -28.45
C GLY A 17 -7.78 13.14 -27.60
N MET A 18 -8.55 14.11 -28.10
CA MET A 18 -9.72 14.66 -27.40
C MET A 18 -10.92 13.70 -27.40
N THR A 19 -11.12 12.92 -28.47
CA THR A 19 -12.19 11.90 -28.48
C THR A 19 -11.88 10.70 -27.59
N GLN A 20 -10.62 10.34 -27.40
CA GLN A 20 -10.25 9.31 -26.41
C GLN A 20 -10.39 9.82 -24.96
N ALA A 21 -10.14 11.10 -24.70
CA ALA A 21 -10.35 11.69 -23.38
C ALA A 21 -11.84 11.83 -23.01
N GLN A 22 -12.73 11.93 -23.98
CA GLN A 22 -14.18 12.03 -23.74
C GLN A 22 -14.90 10.68 -23.62
N ASN A 23 -14.24 9.55 -23.99
CA ASN A 23 -14.78 8.20 -23.88
C ASN A 23 -14.13 7.36 -22.75
N ARG A 24 -13.49 7.99 -21.78
CA ARG A 24 -13.15 7.30 -20.53
C ARG A 24 -14.44 7.05 -19.79
N GLY A 25 -15.01 5.86 -19.98
CA GLY A 25 -16.15 5.41 -19.18
C GLY A 25 -15.82 5.57 -17.70
N GLU A 26 -16.78 5.98 -16.92
CA GLU A 26 -16.66 6.11 -15.48
C GLU A 26 -16.28 4.74 -14.90
N ILE A 27 -15.11 4.64 -14.25
CA ILE A 27 -14.70 3.41 -13.56
C ILE A 27 -15.57 3.30 -12.34
N GLN A 28 -16.36 2.22 -12.25
CA GLN A 28 -17.21 1.95 -11.10
C GLN A 28 -16.62 0.79 -10.30
N LEU A 29 -16.21 1.06 -9.08
CA LEU A 29 -15.86 0.02 -8.12
C LEU A 29 -17.15 -0.69 -7.67
N LYS A 30 -17.08 -2.01 -7.71
CA LYS A 30 -18.12 -2.87 -7.11
C LYS A 30 -17.50 -3.51 -5.88
N THR A 31 -18.24 -3.54 -4.79
CA THR A 31 -17.80 -4.08 -3.51
C THR A 31 -18.83 -5.09 -2.99
N THR A 32 -18.34 -6.06 -2.23
CA THR A 32 -19.18 -6.94 -1.40
C THR A 32 -18.47 -7.23 -0.10
N GLU A 33 -19.20 -7.43 0.98
CA GLU A 33 -18.63 -7.76 2.29
C GLU A 33 -18.27 -9.25 2.34
N LEU A 34 -17.12 -9.54 2.95
CA LEU A 34 -16.76 -10.90 3.33
C LEU A 34 -17.43 -11.25 4.66
N SER A 35 -18.40 -12.16 4.63
CA SER A 35 -19.08 -12.63 5.82
C SER A 35 -18.23 -13.69 6.53
N ASN A 36 -18.05 -13.55 7.85
CA ASN A 36 -17.44 -14.55 8.73
C ASN A 36 -15.92 -14.84 8.55
N VAL A 37 -15.15 -13.82 8.30
CA VAL A 37 -13.67 -13.98 8.31
C VAL A 37 -13.20 -14.14 9.75
N MET A 38 -12.81 -15.35 10.13
CA MET A 38 -12.06 -15.63 11.36
C MET A 38 -10.58 -15.56 11.04
N ILE A 39 -9.94 -14.46 11.45
CA ILE A 39 -8.49 -14.29 11.26
C ILE A 39 -7.80 -14.98 12.41
N SER A 40 -7.08 -16.06 12.12
CA SER A 40 -6.14 -16.61 13.10
C SER A 40 -4.85 -15.79 13.02
N GLN A 41 -4.59 -15.00 14.06
CA GLN A 41 -3.32 -14.25 14.23
C GLN A 41 -2.10 -15.18 14.45
N ASP A 42 -2.28 -16.49 14.49
CA ASP A 42 -1.29 -17.48 14.92
C ASP A 42 -0.23 -17.84 13.86
N ARG A 43 -0.13 -17.15 12.73
CA ARG A 43 0.81 -17.49 11.65
C ARG A 43 1.87 -16.44 11.35
N ILE A 44 2.22 -15.58 12.30
CA ILE A 44 3.35 -14.68 12.12
C ILE A 44 4.62 -15.41 12.58
N PRO A 45 5.55 -15.77 11.67
CA PRO A 45 6.83 -16.35 12.07
C PRO A 45 7.62 -15.35 12.91
N SER A 46 8.31 -15.84 13.93
CA SER A 46 9.03 -15.04 14.93
C SER A 46 10.42 -14.53 14.46
N VAL A 47 10.76 -14.68 13.18
CA VAL A 47 12.05 -14.21 12.61
C VAL A 47 11.75 -13.58 11.25
N GLY A 48 12.05 -12.28 11.11
CA GLY A 48 11.66 -11.45 9.97
C GLY A 48 10.35 -10.67 10.19
N SER A 49 10.00 -9.76 9.31
CA SER A 49 8.86 -8.86 9.47
C SER A 49 7.86 -8.96 8.33
N TRP A 50 6.60 -9.22 8.67
CA TRP A 50 5.49 -8.94 7.76
C TRP A 50 5.19 -7.44 7.76
N PHE A 51 5.21 -6.84 6.59
CA PHE A 51 4.82 -5.45 6.40
C PHE A 51 3.44 -5.37 5.71
N SER A 52 2.57 -4.54 6.25
CA SER A 52 1.32 -4.09 5.63
C SER A 52 1.00 -2.68 6.07
N TYR A 53 0.31 -1.92 5.22
CA TYR A 53 -0.26 -0.63 5.61
C TYR A 53 -1.53 -0.79 6.48
N VAL A 54 -2.14 -1.95 6.45
CA VAL A 54 -3.35 -2.26 7.21
C VAL A 54 -2.96 -3.08 8.42
N GLY A 55 -3.31 -2.59 9.60
CA GLY A 55 -3.18 -3.31 10.85
C GLY A 55 -4.38 -4.23 11.11
N ASP A 56 -4.97 -4.12 12.29
CA ASP A 56 -6.22 -4.79 12.59
C ASP A 56 -7.34 -4.29 11.68
N TYR A 57 -8.05 -5.20 11.05
CA TYR A 57 -9.14 -4.87 10.17
C TYR A 57 -10.41 -5.61 10.58
N SER A 58 -11.52 -4.89 10.54
CA SER A 58 -12.86 -5.45 10.72
C SER A 58 -13.66 -5.22 9.43
N SER A 59 -14.52 -6.17 9.10
CA SER A 59 -15.39 -6.08 7.93
C SER A 59 -14.63 -5.87 6.60
N PRO A 60 -13.72 -6.80 6.23
CA PRO A 60 -13.05 -6.72 4.96
C PRO A 60 -14.06 -6.79 3.81
N GLN A 61 -13.73 -6.12 2.72
CA GLN A 61 -14.51 -6.11 1.50
C GLN A 61 -13.68 -6.68 0.36
N ILE A 62 -14.35 -7.17 -0.67
CA ILE A 62 -13.71 -7.56 -1.91
C ILE A 62 -14.16 -6.64 -3.03
N ILE A 63 -13.21 -6.18 -3.83
CA ILE A 63 -13.42 -5.16 -4.84
C ILE A 63 -13.19 -5.74 -6.22
N GLY A 64 -14.04 -5.34 -7.16
CA GLY A 64 -13.89 -5.62 -8.58
C GLY A 64 -14.36 -4.45 -9.42
N ILE A 65 -13.89 -4.39 -10.67
CA ILE A 65 -14.27 -3.34 -11.62
C ILE A 65 -14.88 -3.91 -12.91
N GLY A 66 -15.02 -5.23 -12.99
CA GLY A 66 -15.61 -5.92 -14.14
C GLY A 66 -14.73 -5.99 -15.37
N MET A 67 -13.43 -5.78 -15.22
CA MET A 67 -12.40 -5.89 -16.25
C MET A 67 -11.05 -6.24 -15.62
N PRO A 68 -10.04 -6.66 -16.39
CA PRO A 68 -8.68 -6.88 -15.88
C PRO A 68 -8.10 -5.61 -15.23
N PHE A 69 -7.43 -5.77 -14.11
CA PHE A 69 -6.78 -4.66 -13.43
C PHE A 69 -5.67 -5.10 -12.50
N HIS A 70 -4.81 -4.15 -12.17
CA HIS A 70 -3.80 -4.27 -11.11
C HIS A 70 -4.29 -3.56 -9.85
N TRP A 71 -3.98 -4.12 -8.71
CA TRP A 71 -4.15 -3.49 -7.42
C TRP A 71 -2.89 -3.72 -6.59
N GLY A 72 -2.62 -2.83 -5.66
CA GLY A 72 -1.43 -2.97 -4.86
C GLY A 72 -1.04 -1.70 -4.13
N TYR A 73 0.17 -1.67 -3.63
CA TYR A 73 0.68 -0.57 -2.85
C TYR A 73 2.15 -0.24 -3.17
N MET A 74 2.53 0.97 -2.83
CA MET A 74 3.88 1.46 -2.97
C MET A 74 4.52 1.58 -1.59
N LEU A 75 5.73 1.10 -1.45
CA LEU A 75 6.61 1.33 -0.32
C LEU A 75 7.57 2.46 -0.72
N PRO A 76 7.45 3.67 -0.13
CA PRO A 76 8.27 4.80 -0.55
C PRO A 76 9.73 4.62 -0.17
N ALA A 77 10.62 5.24 -0.92
CA ALA A 77 12.08 5.16 -0.71
C ALA A 77 12.49 5.54 0.72
N GLU A 78 11.82 6.52 1.31
CA GLU A 78 12.09 6.96 2.70
C GLU A 78 11.84 5.83 3.71
N LEU A 79 10.81 5.00 3.47
CA LEU A 79 10.56 3.82 4.28
C LEU A 79 11.57 2.72 3.95
N MET A 80 11.85 2.50 2.67
CA MET A 80 12.75 1.42 2.23
C MET A 80 14.20 1.64 2.63
N HIS A 81 14.59 2.88 2.92
CA HIS A 81 15.91 3.18 3.44
C HIS A 81 16.27 2.41 4.72
N GLU A 82 15.30 2.17 5.59
CA GLU A 82 15.50 1.41 6.82
C GLU A 82 15.60 -0.10 6.60
N TYR A 83 15.08 -0.59 5.47
CA TYR A 83 15.14 -2.00 5.06
C TYR A 83 16.24 -2.28 4.06
N LYS A 84 17.19 -1.35 3.91
CA LYS A 84 18.33 -1.52 3.02
C LYS A 84 19.09 -2.81 3.36
N ASP A 85 19.50 -3.53 2.33
CA ASP A 85 20.20 -4.82 2.40
C ASP A 85 19.32 -5.99 2.93
N CYS A 86 18.03 -5.76 3.17
CA CYS A 86 17.03 -6.80 3.41
C CYS A 86 16.47 -7.34 2.10
N THR A 87 15.72 -8.45 2.17
CA THR A 87 15.12 -9.07 1.00
C THR A 87 13.63 -9.30 1.20
N ILE A 88 12.84 -9.07 0.16
CA ILE A 88 11.44 -9.53 0.10
C ILE A 88 11.48 -11.00 -0.31
N THR A 89 10.94 -11.88 0.53
CA THR A 89 10.97 -13.34 0.31
C THR A 89 9.59 -13.96 0.20
N GLU A 90 8.56 -13.34 0.77
CA GLU A 90 7.19 -13.84 0.71
C GLU A 90 6.20 -12.69 0.55
N PHE A 91 5.03 -13.01 0.04
CA PHE A 91 3.89 -12.12 0.03
C PHE A 91 2.63 -12.87 0.45
N GLY A 92 1.62 -12.15 0.85
CA GLY A 92 0.32 -12.69 1.21
C GLY A 92 -0.79 -11.69 0.99
N PHE A 93 -2.00 -12.18 0.92
CA PHE A 93 -3.20 -11.36 0.88
C PHE A 93 -4.40 -12.16 1.37
N LEU A 94 -5.50 -11.46 1.66
CA LEU A 94 -6.75 -12.12 2.03
C LEU A 94 -7.36 -12.76 0.77
N ASP A 95 -7.67 -14.07 0.81
CA ASP A 95 -8.29 -14.75 -0.33
C ASP A 95 -9.69 -14.19 -0.57
N ALA A 96 -9.89 -13.64 -1.76
CA ALA A 96 -11.16 -13.10 -2.24
C ALA A 96 -11.76 -13.94 -3.38
N GLY A 97 -11.11 -15.06 -3.72
CA GLY A 97 -11.54 -15.95 -4.80
C GLY A 97 -12.87 -16.65 -4.53
N GLU A 98 -13.41 -17.27 -5.53
CA GLU A 98 -14.61 -18.10 -5.42
C GLU A 98 -14.24 -19.49 -4.91
N GLU A 99 -14.92 -20.00 -3.87
CA GLU A 99 -14.59 -21.28 -3.19
C GLU A 99 -14.46 -22.51 -4.08
N GLN A 100 -14.98 -22.48 -5.30
CA GLN A 100 -15.03 -23.64 -6.18
C GLN A 100 -14.13 -23.54 -7.41
N PHE A 101 -13.45 -22.40 -7.60
CA PHE A 101 -12.66 -22.14 -8.78
C PHE A 101 -11.26 -21.67 -8.38
N ALA A 102 -10.26 -22.27 -9.00
CA ALA A 102 -8.90 -21.76 -8.90
C ALA A 102 -8.86 -20.35 -9.51
N THR A 103 -8.31 -19.41 -8.76
CA THR A 103 -8.13 -18.03 -9.20
C THR A 103 -6.66 -17.77 -9.47
N THR A 104 -6.36 -17.32 -10.68
CA THR A 104 -5.00 -16.99 -11.09
C THR A 104 -4.73 -15.51 -10.84
N TYR A 105 -3.60 -15.24 -10.20
CA TYR A 105 -3.05 -13.92 -9.99
C TYR A 105 -1.61 -13.85 -10.51
N ILE A 106 -1.19 -12.65 -10.89
CA ILE A 106 0.21 -12.36 -11.12
C ILE A 106 0.65 -11.34 -10.07
N PHE A 107 1.57 -11.76 -9.20
CA PHE A 107 2.26 -10.86 -8.29
C PHE A 107 3.49 -10.28 -8.97
N SER A 108 3.68 -8.98 -8.86
CA SER A 108 4.83 -8.30 -9.46
C SER A 108 5.42 -7.27 -8.51
N ILE A 109 6.76 -7.17 -8.55
CA ILE A 109 7.52 -6.15 -7.84
C ILE A 109 8.19 -5.25 -8.86
N TYR A 110 8.01 -3.94 -8.69
CA TYR A 110 8.66 -2.91 -9.50
C TYR A 110 9.49 -2.00 -8.61
N ILE A 111 10.51 -1.40 -9.18
CA ILE A 111 11.38 -0.41 -8.53
C ILE A 111 11.24 0.93 -9.24
N GLY A 112 11.20 2.01 -8.47
CA GLY A 112 11.06 3.37 -8.98
C GLY A 112 9.62 3.77 -9.30
N GLY A 113 9.46 5.04 -9.69
CA GLY A 113 8.19 5.67 -10.00
C GLY A 113 7.42 6.19 -8.78
N ASP A 114 6.87 7.42 -8.90
CA ASP A 114 6.17 8.10 -7.79
C ASP A 114 4.65 7.96 -7.89
N ILE A 115 4.12 7.88 -9.12
CA ILE A 115 2.68 7.82 -9.41
C ILE A 115 2.29 6.60 -10.23
N ALA A 116 3.26 5.81 -10.65
CA ALA A 116 3.11 4.56 -11.38
C ALA A 116 4.39 3.74 -11.23
N PRO A 117 4.32 2.40 -11.23
CA PRO A 117 5.50 1.53 -11.24
C PRO A 117 6.38 1.82 -12.45
N ASP A 118 7.71 1.77 -12.28
CA ASP A 118 8.67 2.01 -13.37
C ASP A 118 9.28 0.68 -13.88
N SER A 119 10.23 0.12 -13.19
CA SER A 119 11.01 -1.03 -13.66
C SER A 119 10.55 -2.34 -13.00
N LEU A 120 10.05 -3.28 -13.79
CA LEU A 120 9.70 -4.62 -13.32
C LEU A 120 10.98 -5.40 -12.96
N VAL A 121 11.06 -5.86 -11.71
CA VAL A 121 12.18 -6.66 -11.20
C VAL A 121 11.79 -8.09 -10.84
N TYR A 122 10.52 -8.33 -10.59
CA TYR A 122 10.02 -9.65 -10.27
C TYR A 122 8.57 -9.82 -10.74
N SER A 123 8.22 -11.02 -11.21
CA SER A 123 6.84 -11.39 -11.54
C SER A 123 6.66 -12.88 -11.41
N GLN A 124 5.60 -13.29 -10.73
CA GLN A 124 5.23 -14.69 -10.53
C GLN A 124 3.72 -14.86 -10.68
N GLU A 125 3.33 -15.87 -11.47
CA GLU A 125 1.96 -16.33 -11.55
C GLU A 125 1.71 -17.38 -10.46
N PHE A 126 0.53 -17.33 -9.82
CA PHE A 126 0.13 -18.29 -8.82
C PHE A 126 -1.38 -18.50 -8.85
N GLU A 127 -1.79 -19.69 -8.47
CA GLU A 127 -3.20 -20.06 -8.34
C GLU A 127 -3.58 -20.17 -6.87
N ILE A 128 -4.75 -19.65 -6.53
CA ILE A 128 -5.40 -19.88 -5.25
C ILE A 128 -6.60 -20.78 -5.47
N LEU A 129 -6.62 -21.85 -4.71
CA LEU A 129 -7.81 -22.68 -4.47
C LEU A 129 -7.97 -22.77 -2.97
N GLY A 130 -8.54 -21.72 -2.39
CA GLY A 130 -8.61 -21.57 -0.95
C GLY A 130 -10.03 -21.38 -0.45
N THR A 131 -10.12 -21.06 0.81
CA THR A 131 -11.36 -20.66 1.47
C THR A 131 -11.41 -19.14 1.48
N VAL A 132 -12.44 -18.57 0.91
CA VAL A 132 -12.66 -17.12 0.90
C VAL A 132 -12.56 -16.56 2.32
N GLY A 133 -11.71 -15.57 2.47
CA GLY A 133 -11.45 -14.91 3.75
C GLY A 133 -10.27 -15.48 4.55
N ASP A 134 -9.63 -16.54 4.09
CA ASP A 134 -8.37 -16.99 4.66
C ASP A 134 -7.19 -16.15 4.11
N VAL A 135 -6.11 -16.06 4.89
CA VAL A 135 -4.87 -15.43 4.42
C VAL A 135 -4.07 -16.46 3.62
N ALA A 136 -3.89 -16.17 2.33
CA ALA A 136 -3.02 -16.93 1.46
C ALA A 136 -1.61 -16.33 1.49
N THR A 137 -0.59 -17.16 1.68
CA THR A 137 0.82 -16.74 1.68
C THR A 137 1.62 -17.55 0.68
N PHE A 138 2.52 -16.87 -0.03
CA PHE A 138 3.34 -17.44 -1.09
C PHE A 138 4.79 -17.01 -0.93
N ARG A 139 5.68 -17.95 -1.17
CA ARG A 139 7.10 -17.66 -1.19
C ARG A 139 7.52 -17.26 -2.61
N LEU A 140 8.36 -16.23 -2.71
CA LEU A 140 8.99 -15.88 -3.97
C LEU A 140 9.98 -16.98 -4.35
N ASP A 141 9.97 -17.39 -5.62
CA ASP A 141 10.95 -18.34 -6.16
C ASP A 141 12.36 -17.69 -6.26
N THR A 142 12.42 -16.37 -6.33
CA THR A 142 13.66 -15.59 -6.25
C THR A 142 13.45 -14.39 -5.33
N PRO A 143 14.13 -14.30 -4.17
CA PRO A 143 14.06 -13.14 -3.30
C PRO A 143 14.48 -11.85 -4.00
N VAL A 144 13.86 -10.71 -3.63
CA VAL A 144 14.16 -9.39 -4.20
C VAL A 144 14.86 -8.54 -3.15
N GLU A 145 16.08 -8.11 -3.45
CA GLU A 145 16.87 -7.23 -2.57
C GLU A 145 16.30 -5.82 -2.53
N ILE A 146 16.34 -5.21 -1.34
CA ILE A 146 15.93 -3.83 -1.09
C ILE A 146 17.19 -2.96 -1.05
N ASP A 147 17.39 -2.10 -2.05
CA ASP A 147 18.54 -1.18 -2.10
C ASP A 147 18.39 0.04 -1.18
N GLY A 148 17.17 0.30 -0.71
CA GLY A 148 16.84 1.39 0.20
C GLY A 148 16.86 2.79 -0.41
N THR A 149 16.92 2.90 -1.74
CA THR A 149 17.05 4.20 -2.43
C THR A 149 15.88 4.56 -3.33
N GLN A 150 15.00 3.60 -3.63
CA GLN A 150 13.90 3.75 -4.57
C GLN A 150 12.59 3.28 -3.97
N ASN A 151 11.49 3.78 -4.52
CA ASN A 151 10.15 3.25 -4.24
C ASN A 151 10.07 1.80 -4.70
N ILE A 152 9.37 0.97 -3.94
CA ILE A 152 9.04 -0.40 -4.32
C ILE A 152 7.53 -0.52 -4.48
N TRP A 153 7.09 -0.98 -5.63
CA TRP A 153 5.69 -1.25 -5.91
C TRP A 153 5.43 -2.74 -5.84
N LEU A 154 4.39 -3.09 -5.11
CA LEU A 154 3.92 -4.45 -4.93
C LEU A 154 2.53 -4.54 -5.53
N THR A 155 2.38 -5.27 -6.62
CA THR A 155 1.15 -5.27 -7.38
C THR A 155 0.65 -6.68 -7.63
N PHE A 156 -0.66 -6.81 -7.65
CA PHE A 156 -1.39 -8.01 -8.01
C PHE A 156 -2.23 -7.73 -9.24
N TYR A 157 -2.15 -8.58 -10.22
CA TYR A 157 -2.98 -8.50 -11.42
C TYR A 157 -3.97 -9.66 -11.45
N ASN A 158 -5.20 -9.38 -11.82
CA ASN A 158 -6.21 -10.37 -12.15
C ASN A 158 -6.78 -10.07 -13.53
N ASP A 159 -6.98 -11.09 -14.32
CA ASP A 159 -7.44 -11.03 -15.72
C ASP A 159 -8.94 -10.75 -15.86
N GLY A 160 -9.65 -10.50 -14.76
CA GLY A 160 -11.09 -10.30 -14.74
C GLY A 160 -11.90 -11.59 -14.77
N SER A 161 -11.26 -12.75 -14.61
CA SER A 161 -11.93 -14.07 -14.56
C SER A 161 -12.87 -14.21 -13.37
N ILE A 162 -12.59 -13.49 -12.27
CA ILE A 162 -13.47 -13.40 -11.11
C ILE A 162 -14.00 -11.97 -10.94
N GLN A 163 -15.20 -11.88 -10.36
CA GLN A 163 -15.92 -10.61 -10.25
C GLN A 163 -15.28 -9.66 -9.23
N TYR A 164 -14.72 -10.17 -8.14
CA TYR A 164 -14.18 -9.40 -7.01
C TYR A 164 -12.83 -9.94 -6.56
N PRO A 165 -11.74 -9.65 -7.28
CA PRO A 165 -10.43 -10.25 -6.99
C PRO A 165 -9.63 -9.55 -5.90
N ALA A 166 -9.96 -8.32 -5.51
CA ALA A 166 -9.09 -7.49 -4.69
C ALA A 166 -9.65 -7.29 -3.29
N PRO A 167 -9.04 -7.89 -2.26
CA PRO A 167 -9.42 -7.70 -0.88
C PRO A 167 -9.00 -6.32 -0.35
N ALA A 168 -9.89 -5.68 0.37
CA ALA A 168 -9.67 -4.34 0.91
C ALA A 168 -10.40 -4.13 2.24
N VAL A 169 -10.04 -3.09 2.93
CA VAL A 169 -10.79 -2.55 4.07
C VAL A 169 -11.10 -1.08 3.83
N ALA A 170 -12.29 -0.65 4.25
CA ALA A 170 -12.61 0.78 4.25
C ALA A 170 -11.74 1.47 5.30
N ASP A 171 -10.84 2.34 4.84
CA ASP A 171 -9.86 3.02 5.67
C ASP A 171 -9.49 4.35 5.05
N VAL A 172 -9.33 5.38 5.87
CA VAL A 172 -8.81 6.69 5.48
C VAL A 172 -7.27 6.72 5.39
N GLY A 173 -6.66 5.55 5.48
CA GLY A 173 -5.25 5.29 5.67
C GLY A 173 -4.28 5.92 4.67
N ASN A 174 -3.16 5.28 4.55
CA ASN A 174 -2.03 5.76 3.76
C ASN A 174 -2.35 5.74 2.25
N PRO A 175 -2.16 6.86 1.51
CA PRO A 175 -2.40 6.87 0.06
C PRO A 175 -1.55 5.85 -0.71
N ASN A 176 -0.42 5.41 -0.15
CA ASN A 176 0.42 4.40 -0.77
C ASN A 176 -0.17 2.97 -0.72
N SER A 177 -1.21 2.74 0.09
CA SER A 177 -1.85 1.43 0.27
C SER A 177 -2.99 1.14 -0.72
N ARG A 178 -3.27 2.00 -1.70
CA ARG A 178 -4.53 1.99 -2.44
C ARG A 178 -4.40 2.32 -3.94
N TRP A 179 -3.34 1.82 -4.56
CA TRP A 179 -3.10 2.03 -5.97
C TRP A 179 -3.89 1.04 -6.84
N LEU A 180 -4.48 1.57 -7.91
CA LEU A 180 -5.25 0.86 -8.92
C LEU A 180 -4.63 1.12 -10.29
N GLY A 181 -4.27 0.08 -11.01
CA GLY A 181 -3.73 0.16 -12.38
C GLY A 181 -4.67 -0.50 -13.38
N ILE A 182 -5.03 0.20 -14.45
CA ILE A 182 -5.91 -0.32 -15.50
C ILE A 182 -5.31 -0.01 -16.85
N ASP A 183 -5.23 -1.02 -17.70
CA ASP A 183 -4.72 -0.88 -19.06
C ASP A 183 -5.48 0.22 -19.85
N GLY A 184 -4.73 1.13 -20.43
CA GLY A 184 -5.28 2.26 -21.16
C GLY A 184 -5.73 3.45 -20.29
N TYR A 185 -5.86 3.28 -18.98
CA TYR A 185 -6.21 4.33 -18.01
C TYR A 185 -5.03 4.76 -17.16
N GLY A 186 -4.03 3.88 -17.00
CA GLY A 186 -2.85 4.10 -16.14
C GLY A 186 -3.09 3.75 -14.68
N TRP A 187 -2.22 4.27 -13.83
CA TRP A 187 -2.29 4.08 -12.37
C TRP A 187 -2.97 5.27 -11.71
N MET A 188 -3.74 5.01 -10.66
CA MET A 188 -4.50 6.01 -9.93
C MET A 188 -4.71 5.59 -8.48
N ASP A 189 -4.95 6.57 -7.61
CA ASP A 189 -5.44 6.35 -6.26
C ASP A 189 -6.92 5.92 -6.31
N VAL A 190 -7.29 4.85 -5.62
CA VAL A 190 -8.69 4.38 -5.51
C VAL A 190 -9.61 5.50 -5.03
N ALA A 191 -9.15 6.38 -4.13
CA ALA A 191 -9.93 7.52 -3.65
C ALA A 191 -10.31 8.53 -4.76
N SER A 192 -9.68 8.46 -5.92
CA SER A 192 -10.04 9.32 -7.07
C SER A 192 -11.23 8.79 -7.87
N VAL A 193 -11.61 7.53 -7.67
CA VAL A 193 -12.66 6.82 -8.43
C VAL A 193 -13.71 6.15 -7.53
N SER A 194 -13.60 6.31 -6.23
CA SER A 194 -14.53 5.79 -5.23
C SER A 194 -14.97 6.89 -4.27
N SER A 195 -16.21 6.81 -3.80
CA SER A 195 -16.70 7.66 -2.70
C SER A 195 -16.21 7.22 -1.33
N GLU A 196 -15.78 5.97 -1.22
CA GLU A 196 -15.16 5.42 -0.02
C GLU A 196 -13.67 5.19 -0.28
N VAL A 197 -12.87 5.36 0.75
CA VAL A 197 -11.43 5.14 0.69
C VAL A 197 -11.14 3.72 1.14
N TYR A 198 -10.39 2.99 0.32
CA TYR A 198 -10.02 1.60 0.57
C TYR A 198 -8.50 1.47 0.65
N SER A 199 -8.04 0.61 1.54
CA SER A 199 -6.67 0.09 1.57
C SER A 199 -6.67 -1.40 1.25
N TRP A 200 -5.73 -1.84 0.42
CA TRP A 200 -5.64 -3.24 0.04
C TRP A 200 -5.14 -4.12 1.19
N LEU A 201 -5.75 -5.27 1.36
CA LEU A 201 -5.37 -6.28 2.36
C LEU A 201 -4.33 -7.24 1.79
N ALA A 202 -3.10 -6.78 1.78
CA ALA A 202 -1.93 -7.54 1.35
C ALA A 202 -0.73 -7.28 2.26
N TRP A 203 0.21 -8.22 2.26
CA TRP A 203 1.41 -8.22 3.10
C TRP A 203 2.62 -8.67 2.30
N VAL A 204 3.81 -8.19 2.68
CA VAL A 204 5.08 -8.76 2.25
C VAL A 204 5.91 -9.14 3.46
N TYR A 205 6.66 -10.22 3.33
CA TYR A 205 7.64 -10.61 4.31
C TYR A 205 9.02 -10.13 3.89
N VAL A 206 9.67 -9.39 4.79
CA VAL A 206 11.02 -8.88 4.60
C VAL A 206 11.95 -9.66 5.52
N ASP A 207 12.87 -10.38 4.92
CA ASP A 207 13.92 -11.15 5.59
C ASP A 207 15.23 -10.36 5.64
N GLY A 208 16.12 -10.72 6.60
CA GLY A 208 17.41 -10.03 6.78
C GLY A 208 17.29 -8.77 7.63
N TYR A 209 16.09 -8.38 8.03
CA TYR A 209 15.91 -7.38 9.05
C TYR A 209 16.19 -8.05 10.40
N ASP A 210 17.46 -8.04 10.78
CA ASP A 210 17.87 -8.48 12.09
C ASP A 210 17.29 -7.52 13.13
N TRP A 211 16.16 -7.89 13.66
CA TRP A 211 15.66 -7.32 14.90
C TRP A 211 16.63 -7.71 16.02
N ILE A 212 17.81 -7.10 16.01
CA ILE A 212 18.73 -7.19 17.14
C ILE A 212 18.01 -6.46 18.27
N GLY A 213 17.49 -7.23 19.20
CA GLY A 213 16.73 -6.77 20.35
C GLY A 213 17.50 -5.81 21.26
N GLU A 214 17.77 -4.63 20.77
CA GLU A 214 17.96 -3.42 21.55
C GLU A 214 16.77 -2.51 21.28
N SER A 215 15.80 -2.68 22.17
CA SER A 215 14.77 -1.70 22.55
C SER A 215 14.54 -0.53 21.61
N ALA A 216 13.39 -0.48 20.99
CA ALA A 216 12.70 0.75 20.58
C ALA A 216 13.27 1.55 19.37
N GLU A 217 14.16 1.03 18.53
CA GLU A 217 14.84 1.86 17.53
C GLU A 217 14.37 1.71 16.07
N SER A 218 13.55 0.75 15.73
CA SER A 218 13.00 0.62 14.38
C SER A 218 11.67 1.37 14.21
N ILE A 219 11.64 2.60 14.68
CA ILE A 219 10.49 3.49 14.48
C ILE A 219 10.83 4.48 13.39
N SER A 220 10.13 4.37 12.28
CA SER A 220 10.21 5.32 11.18
C SER A 220 9.11 6.36 11.28
N VAL A 221 9.48 7.61 11.04
CA VAL A 221 8.52 8.73 11.05
C VAL A 221 8.81 9.60 9.82
N TYR A 222 7.93 9.54 8.82
CA TYR A 222 8.14 10.20 7.53
C TYR A 222 6.83 10.70 6.90
N PRO A 223 6.91 11.71 5.97
CA PRO A 223 8.05 12.55 5.71
C PRO A 223 8.43 13.41 6.92
N ASN A 224 9.71 13.67 7.09
CA ASN A 224 10.22 14.57 8.10
C ASN A 224 11.35 15.43 7.48
N PRO A 225 11.16 16.73 7.23
CA PRO A 225 9.99 17.55 7.61
C PRO A 225 8.67 17.21 6.90
N THR A 226 7.55 17.59 7.53
CA THR A 226 6.20 17.42 6.99
C THR A 226 5.44 18.75 6.90
N THR A 227 4.54 18.86 5.93
CA THR A 227 3.56 19.97 5.81
C THR A 227 2.19 19.58 6.35
N ASP A 228 1.76 18.33 6.11
CA ASP A 228 0.40 17.88 6.40
C ASP A 228 0.40 16.58 7.22
N ASN A 229 0.68 15.45 6.62
CA ASN A 229 0.63 14.15 7.26
C ASN A 229 2.03 13.62 7.57
N VAL A 230 2.13 12.85 8.63
CA VAL A 230 3.30 12.04 8.94
C VAL A 230 2.90 10.61 9.21
N ASN A 231 3.63 9.69 8.61
CA ASN A 231 3.47 8.26 8.83
C ASN A 231 4.41 7.82 9.94
N ILE A 232 3.89 7.03 10.85
CA ILE A 232 4.62 6.42 11.95
C ILE A 232 4.57 4.92 11.73
N VAL A 233 5.71 4.31 11.50
CA VAL A 233 5.87 2.87 11.29
C VAL A 233 6.67 2.28 12.43
N ALA A 234 6.12 1.28 13.08
CA ALA A 234 6.78 0.53 14.14
C ALA A 234 6.11 -0.83 14.27
N MET A 235 6.88 -1.89 14.45
CA MET A 235 6.29 -3.20 14.72
C MET A 235 5.59 -3.23 16.07
N GLY A 236 4.39 -3.82 16.10
CA GLY A 236 3.60 -3.91 17.34
C GLY A 236 3.25 -2.54 17.91
N LEU A 237 2.94 -1.58 17.03
CA LEU A 237 2.56 -0.22 17.40
C LEU A 237 1.27 -0.23 18.22
N ASN A 238 1.36 0.19 19.48
CA ASN A 238 0.24 0.18 20.41
C ASN A 238 -0.33 1.56 20.70
N HIS A 239 0.58 2.58 20.74
CA HIS A 239 0.17 3.91 21.17
C HIS A 239 1.08 5.00 20.61
N VAL A 240 0.50 6.14 20.28
CA VAL A 240 1.23 7.33 19.81
C VAL A 240 0.81 8.54 20.63
N THR A 241 1.81 9.21 21.21
CA THR A 241 1.63 10.50 21.88
C THR A 241 2.50 11.55 21.21
N VAL A 242 1.92 12.70 20.86
CA VAL A 242 2.68 13.82 20.29
C VAL A 242 2.69 15.00 21.27
N MET A 243 3.86 15.56 21.48
CA MET A 243 4.09 16.68 22.37
C MET A 243 4.75 17.84 21.62
N ASN A 244 4.39 19.06 21.96
CA ASN A 244 5.11 20.24 21.50
C ASN A 244 6.40 20.46 22.32
N THR A 245 7.17 21.48 21.98
CA THR A 245 8.44 21.81 22.65
C THR A 245 8.29 22.22 24.13
N LEU A 246 7.06 22.54 24.58
CA LEU A 246 6.75 22.82 25.98
C LEU A 246 6.37 21.55 26.76
N GLY A 247 6.37 20.38 26.12
CA GLY A 247 5.95 19.12 26.72
C GLY A 247 4.43 18.95 26.82
N GLN A 248 3.64 19.82 26.21
CA GLN A 248 2.19 19.68 26.19
C GLN A 248 1.79 18.63 25.18
N VAL A 249 0.96 17.68 25.60
CA VAL A 249 0.39 16.67 24.70
C VAL A 249 -0.63 17.33 23.77
N VAL A 250 -0.40 17.22 22.48
CA VAL A 250 -1.27 17.76 21.42
C VAL A 250 -2.03 16.66 20.67
N TYR A 251 -1.55 15.43 20.76
CA TYR A 251 -2.21 14.24 20.23
C TYR A 251 -1.90 13.05 21.13
N ASP A 252 -2.88 12.19 21.32
CA ASP A 252 -2.75 10.97 22.11
C ASP A 252 -3.79 9.95 21.64
N SER A 253 -3.34 8.81 21.12
CA SER A 253 -4.23 7.79 20.58
C SER A 253 -3.61 6.41 20.62
N ASN A 254 -4.47 5.42 20.81
CA ASN A 254 -4.10 4.03 20.56
C ASN A 254 -3.93 3.82 19.05
N ALA A 255 -2.96 3.00 18.69
CA ALA A 255 -2.71 2.53 17.35
C ALA A 255 -2.63 1.00 17.38
N ASN A 256 -3.09 0.36 16.34
CA ASN A 256 -3.02 -1.08 16.21
C ASN A 256 -2.33 -1.41 14.87
N GLY A 257 -1.50 -2.46 14.88
CA GLY A 257 -0.73 -2.87 13.71
C GLY A 257 0.68 -2.30 13.68
N ASN A 258 1.21 -2.08 12.49
CA ASN A 258 2.61 -1.68 12.31
C ASN A 258 2.77 -0.24 11.78
N MET A 259 1.66 0.46 11.55
CA MET A 259 1.68 1.80 11.00
C MET A 259 0.45 2.61 11.42
N THR A 260 0.64 3.92 11.59
CA THR A 260 -0.42 4.90 11.70
C THR A 260 -0.05 6.18 10.99
N THR A 261 -1.04 6.93 10.51
CA THR A 261 -0.85 8.24 9.89
C THR A 261 -1.41 9.31 10.82
N LEU A 262 -0.60 10.32 11.10
CA LEU A 262 -0.96 11.45 11.92
C LEU A 262 -1.16 12.69 11.04
N ASP A 263 -2.33 13.34 11.14
CA ASP A 263 -2.58 14.63 10.51
C ASP A 263 -1.93 15.75 11.33
N MET A 264 -0.90 16.36 10.74
CA MET A 264 -0.16 17.47 11.32
C MET A 264 -0.71 18.84 10.88
N SER A 265 -1.70 18.88 9.97
CA SER A 265 -2.26 20.14 9.43
C SER A 265 -2.81 21.08 10.51
N PRO A 266 -3.44 20.60 11.61
CA PRO A 266 -3.96 21.47 12.67
C PRO A 266 -2.86 22.13 13.53
N TYR A 267 -1.62 21.67 13.44
CA TYR A 267 -0.54 22.11 14.32
C TYR A 267 0.30 23.19 13.66
N GLN A 268 0.82 24.11 14.47
CA GLN A 268 1.68 25.19 14.01
C GLN A 268 3.06 24.65 13.56
N ALA A 269 3.71 25.38 12.65
CA ALA A 269 5.08 25.06 12.26
C ALA A 269 6.00 25.04 13.49
N GLY A 270 6.84 24.01 13.58
CA GLY A 270 7.70 23.80 14.73
C GLY A 270 8.18 22.36 14.87
N VAL A 271 8.90 22.07 15.95
CA VAL A 271 9.37 20.73 16.27
C VAL A 271 8.43 20.07 17.26
N TYR A 272 8.10 18.82 17.00
CA TYR A 272 7.24 17.98 17.85
C TYR A 272 7.99 16.73 18.26
N MET A 273 7.73 16.26 19.46
CA MET A 273 8.19 14.97 19.97
C MET A 273 7.09 13.95 19.77
N VAL A 274 7.34 12.94 18.98
CA VAL A 274 6.44 11.81 18.75
C VAL A 274 6.95 10.64 19.59
N ARG A 275 6.23 10.33 20.68
CA ARG A 275 6.45 9.13 21.47
C ARG A 275 5.64 8.00 20.88
N VAL A 276 6.30 6.93 20.61
CA VAL A 276 5.74 5.70 20.05
C VAL A 276 5.92 4.58 21.05
N THR A 277 4.83 3.94 21.44
CA THR A 277 4.82 2.77 22.31
C THR A 277 4.51 1.53 21.46
N THR A 278 5.34 0.52 21.59
CA THR A 278 5.19 -0.78 20.93
C THR A 278 5.13 -1.88 21.99
N GLU A 279 4.88 -3.11 21.58
CA GLU A 279 4.99 -4.29 22.46
C GLU A 279 6.39 -4.45 23.07
N ASN A 280 7.42 -3.92 22.40
CA ASN A 280 8.83 -4.07 22.77
C ASN A 280 9.40 -2.87 23.54
N GLY A 281 8.61 -1.80 23.74
CA GLY A 281 9.05 -0.63 24.50
C GLY A 281 8.58 0.70 23.94
N GLU A 282 9.20 1.78 24.39
CA GLU A 282 8.88 3.15 23.98
C GLU A 282 10.09 3.80 23.30
N SER A 283 9.82 4.63 22.30
CA SER A 283 10.81 5.48 21.66
C SER A 283 10.25 6.88 21.37
N VAL A 284 11.13 7.84 21.20
CA VAL A 284 10.76 9.22 20.88
C VAL A 284 11.50 9.65 19.61
N LYS A 285 10.75 10.11 18.62
CA LYS A 285 11.28 10.70 17.38
C LYS A 285 10.90 12.18 17.31
N LEU A 286 11.77 12.99 16.71
CA LEU A 286 11.49 14.40 16.47
C LEU A 286 10.91 14.58 15.07
N VAL A 287 9.84 15.35 14.97
CA VAL A 287 9.19 15.71 13.70
C VAL A 287 9.20 17.22 13.53
N SER A 288 9.66 17.68 12.39
CA SER A 288 9.64 19.09 12.00
C SER A 288 8.41 19.36 11.13
N LYS A 289 7.45 20.14 11.64
CA LYS A 289 6.29 20.65 10.90
C LYS A 289 6.68 21.96 10.22
N GLN A 290 6.47 22.06 8.93
CA GLN A 290 6.64 23.27 8.11
C GLN A 290 5.33 24.03 7.90
#